data_15e0e07318517aedb2b6db741abc3983
#
_entry.id   15e0e07318517aedb2b6db741abc3983
#
_cell.length_a   1.000
_cell.length_b   1.000
_cell.length_c   1.000
_cell.angle_alpha   90.00
_cell.angle_beta   90.00
_cell.angle_gamma   90.00
#
_symmetry.space_group_name_H-M   'P 1'
#
loop_
_entity.id
_entity.type
_entity.pdbx_description
1 polymer ?
#
loop_
_entity_poly.entity_id
_entity_poly.type
_entity_poly.pdbx_seq_one_letter_code
_entity_poly.pdbx_strand_id
1 'polypeptide(L)'
;MINQLSTRRDFSVRLATLFPVLSIAGTSFASFAMAASAVPGEVISHTAESIHEEVVFKASPKRVYEALTDAKQFDKLVELSGMSMKDAPTQISPEVGGAFSLFAGHIVGRHIELVPNRRIVQAWRVVVWNPGVYSIAKFELAEQGPGTKLIFDHSGFPEGLAQHLADGWKEHYWDTLEKYLA
;
A
#
# COMPACT_ATOMS: atom_id res chain seq x y z
N MET A 1 19.87 50.94 10.41
CA MET A 1 19.14 51.32 11.67
C MET A 1 18.23 50.17 12.02
N ILE A 2 18.53 49.60 13.18
CA ILE A 2 17.65 48.87 14.12
C ILE A 2 17.11 47.53 13.63
N ASN A 3 17.64 46.34 13.93
CA ASN A 3 17.92 45.61 15.18
C ASN A 3 16.64 45.22 15.92
N GLN A 4 16.37 43.94 16.07
CA GLN A 4 15.81 43.26 17.23
C GLN A 4 15.73 41.75 16.95
N LEU A 5 16.53 40.94 17.49
CA LEU A 5 16.67 40.32 18.82
C LEU A 5 15.73 39.12 19.04
N SER A 6 16.39 37.97 18.95
CA SER A 6 16.04 36.64 19.47
C SER A 6 15.75 36.69 20.98
N THR A 7 14.75 35.93 21.42
CA THR A 7 14.63 35.60 22.85
C THR A 7 14.45 34.07 23.01
N ARG A 8 15.55 33.44 23.36
CA ARG A 8 15.54 32.10 23.95
C ARG A 8 15.09 32.21 25.39
N ARG A 9 14.12 31.44 25.81
CA ARG A 9 13.78 31.25 27.21
C ARG A 9 14.39 29.98 27.74
N ASP A 10 15.44 30.16 28.51
CA ASP A 10 16.04 29.10 29.33
C ASP A 10 15.14 28.84 30.54
N PHE A 11 14.71 27.60 30.71
CA PHE A 11 14.02 27.14 31.92
C PHE A 11 15.04 26.42 32.80
N SER A 12 15.60 27.16 33.77
CA SER A 12 16.41 26.59 34.83
C SER A 12 15.52 26.17 36.00
N VAL A 13 15.35 24.86 36.20
CA VAL A 13 14.72 24.33 37.42
C VAL A 13 15.77 24.20 38.53
N ARG A 14 15.65 25.01 39.57
CA ARG A 14 16.45 24.87 40.79
C ARG A 14 15.82 23.84 41.71
N LEU A 15 16.59 22.80 42.04
CA LEU A 15 16.29 21.79 43.01
C LEU A 15 16.54 22.37 44.42
N ALA A 16 15.51 22.39 45.24
CA ALA A 16 15.63 22.70 46.67
C ALA A 16 15.23 21.48 47.47
N THR A 17 16.21 20.91 48.15
CA THR A 17 16.05 19.86 49.13
C THR A 17 15.56 20.39 50.48
N LEU A 18 14.50 19.80 51.01
CA LEU A 18 14.19 19.88 52.43
C LEU A 18 13.47 18.59 52.86
N PHE A 19 14.15 17.78 53.63
CA PHE A 19 13.52 16.66 54.36
C PHE A 19 12.91 17.18 55.67
N PRO A 20 11.76 16.64 56.12
CA PRO A 20 11.68 16.12 57.47
C PRO A 20 11.23 14.63 57.49
N VAL A 21 11.91 13.90 58.32
CA VAL A 21 11.54 12.56 58.74
C VAL A 21 10.28 12.65 59.57
N LEU A 22 9.24 11.90 59.22
CA LEU A 22 8.15 11.58 60.11
C LEU A 22 7.74 10.12 59.90
N SER A 23 8.05 9.30 60.87
CA SER A 23 7.62 7.92 60.96
C SER A 23 6.14 7.84 61.30
N ILE A 24 5.32 7.20 60.45
CA ILE A 24 3.96 6.76 60.82
C ILE A 24 3.66 5.43 60.11
N ALA A 25 3.42 4.49 60.99
CA ALA A 25 2.64 3.25 60.89
C ALA A 25 2.02 2.82 59.54
N GLY A 26 2.26 1.56 59.26
CA GLY A 26 1.58 0.60 58.42
C GLY A 26 0.28 1.02 57.73
N THR A 27 0.38 1.25 56.45
CA THR A 27 -0.75 1.10 55.52
C THR A 27 -0.35 0.08 54.46
N SER A 28 -1.05 -1.05 54.51
CA SER A 28 -0.95 -2.09 53.48
C SER A 28 -1.30 -1.46 52.12
N PHE A 29 -0.29 -1.23 51.30
CA PHE A 29 -0.52 -0.97 49.89
C PHE A 29 -1.05 -2.25 49.26
N ALA A 30 -2.37 -2.32 49.12
CA ALA A 30 -2.96 -3.29 48.20
C ALA A 30 -2.39 -2.97 46.82
N SER A 31 -1.45 -3.78 46.37
CA SER A 31 -1.00 -3.79 44.98
C SER A 31 -2.21 -4.10 44.11
N PHE A 32 -2.83 -3.11 43.54
CA PHE A 32 -3.70 -3.28 42.37
C PHE A 32 -2.79 -3.78 41.26
N ALA A 33 -2.61 -5.09 41.16
CA ALA A 33 -2.18 -5.68 39.93
C ALA A 33 -3.29 -5.40 38.93
N MET A 34 -3.11 -4.35 38.10
CA MET A 34 -3.86 -4.24 36.85
C MET A 34 -3.51 -5.52 36.08
N ALA A 35 -4.43 -6.47 36.12
CA ALA A 35 -4.43 -7.54 35.16
C ALA A 35 -4.54 -6.84 33.80
N ALA A 36 -3.41 -6.72 33.10
CA ALA A 36 -3.43 -6.42 31.69
C ALA A 36 -4.31 -7.51 31.08
N SER A 37 -5.53 -7.16 30.71
CA SER A 37 -6.38 -8.03 29.90
C SER A 37 -5.55 -8.31 28.66
N ALA A 38 -4.95 -9.49 28.59
CA ALA A 38 -4.34 -9.96 27.38
C ALA A 38 -5.44 -9.88 26.33
N VAL A 39 -5.30 -8.97 25.40
CA VAL A 39 -6.04 -9.00 24.15
C VAL A 39 -5.88 -10.42 23.64
N PRO A 40 -6.95 -11.18 23.37
CA PRO A 40 -6.82 -12.53 22.85
C PRO A 40 -5.80 -12.46 21.73
N GLY A 41 -4.71 -13.20 21.85
CA GLY A 41 -3.56 -13.05 20.98
C GLY A 41 -4.03 -13.12 19.53
N GLU A 42 -3.77 -12.06 18.77
CA GLU A 42 -4.04 -12.02 17.36
C GLU A 42 -3.30 -13.22 16.76
N VAL A 43 -4.06 -14.23 16.34
CA VAL A 43 -3.49 -15.44 15.75
C VAL A 43 -2.99 -15.02 14.38
N ILE A 44 -1.68 -14.89 14.25
CA ILE A 44 -1.05 -14.67 12.95
C ILE A 44 -1.43 -15.85 12.07
N SER A 45 -2.11 -15.58 10.97
CA SER A 45 -2.44 -16.60 9.99
C SER A 45 -1.17 -17.19 9.40
N HIS A 46 -1.02 -18.51 9.51
CA HIS A 46 0.05 -19.25 8.84
C HIS A 46 -0.36 -19.75 7.45
N THR A 47 -1.60 -19.45 7.03
CA THR A 47 -2.16 -19.82 5.72
C THR A 47 -2.30 -18.61 4.80
N ALA A 48 -1.78 -17.44 5.19
CA ALA A 48 -1.81 -16.25 4.36
C ALA A 48 -1.05 -16.49 3.05
N GLU A 49 -1.76 -16.38 1.95
CA GLU A 49 -1.20 -16.50 0.60
C GLU A 49 -0.67 -15.15 0.13
N SER A 50 0.38 -15.19 -0.69
CA SER A 50 0.92 -14.04 -1.39
C SER A 50 1.41 -14.44 -2.77
N ILE A 51 1.40 -13.47 -3.68
CA ILE A 51 1.97 -13.60 -5.02
C ILE A 51 3.20 -12.70 -5.05
N HIS A 52 4.32 -13.24 -5.55
CA HIS A 52 5.54 -12.48 -5.83
C HIS A 52 5.98 -12.82 -7.25
N GLU A 53 6.11 -11.80 -8.08
CA GLU A 53 6.52 -11.95 -9.49
C GLU A 53 7.53 -10.88 -9.88
N GLU A 54 8.47 -11.26 -10.74
CA GLU A 54 9.42 -10.36 -11.36
C GLU A 54 9.27 -10.43 -12.88
N VAL A 55 9.01 -9.26 -13.49
CA VAL A 55 8.80 -9.18 -14.94
C VAL A 55 9.72 -8.12 -15.53
N VAL A 56 10.31 -8.41 -16.70
CA VAL A 56 11.22 -7.48 -17.38
C VAL A 56 10.58 -6.97 -18.67
N PHE A 57 10.46 -5.64 -18.77
CA PHE A 57 9.95 -4.96 -19.96
C PHE A 57 11.08 -4.24 -20.69
N LYS A 58 11.00 -4.16 -22.02
CA LYS A 58 11.95 -3.39 -22.85
C LYS A 58 11.71 -1.88 -22.82
N ALA A 59 10.65 -1.43 -22.14
CA ALA A 59 10.28 -0.03 -22.00
C ALA A 59 10.85 0.58 -20.72
N SER A 60 11.02 1.90 -20.69
CA SER A 60 11.49 2.63 -19.52
C SER A 60 10.49 2.58 -18.36
N PRO A 61 10.95 2.76 -17.08
CA PRO A 61 10.06 2.81 -15.93
C PRO A 61 8.94 3.83 -16.06
N LYS A 62 9.20 4.94 -16.72
CA LYS A 62 8.18 5.96 -17.01
C LYS A 62 7.05 5.40 -17.87
N ARG A 63 7.36 4.71 -18.95
CA ARG A 63 6.33 4.14 -19.84
C ARG A 63 5.52 3.05 -19.15
N VAL A 64 6.17 2.20 -18.34
CA VAL A 64 5.48 1.16 -17.55
C VAL A 64 4.56 1.80 -16.52
N TYR A 65 5.04 2.82 -15.80
CA TYR A 65 4.28 3.55 -14.79
C TYR A 65 3.03 4.22 -15.41
N GLU A 66 3.21 4.93 -16.52
CA GLU A 66 2.12 5.62 -17.22
C GLU A 66 1.08 4.62 -17.74
N ALA A 67 1.50 3.49 -18.28
CA ALA A 67 0.60 2.44 -18.75
C ALA A 67 -0.30 1.87 -17.62
N LEU A 68 0.20 1.86 -16.38
CA LEU A 68 -0.54 1.37 -15.21
C LEU A 68 -1.37 2.45 -14.49
N THR A 69 -1.10 3.74 -14.73
CA THR A 69 -1.72 4.84 -13.96
C THR A 69 -2.51 5.84 -14.82
N ASP A 70 -2.40 5.79 -16.14
CA ASP A 70 -3.19 6.60 -17.06
C ASP A 70 -4.35 5.79 -17.63
N ALA A 71 -5.58 6.29 -17.47
CA ALA A 71 -6.78 5.57 -17.89
C ALA A 71 -6.81 5.24 -19.39
N LYS A 72 -6.34 6.16 -20.25
CA LYS A 72 -6.36 5.94 -21.71
C LYS A 72 -5.33 4.91 -22.15
N GLN A 73 -4.16 4.87 -21.47
CA GLN A 73 -3.16 3.85 -21.75
C GLN A 73 -3.61 2.50 -21.23
N PHE A 74 -4.23 2.47 -20.04
CA PHE A 74 -4.77 1.22 -19.50
C PHE A 74 -5.91 0.65 -20.36
N ASP A 75 -6.75 1.48 -20.97
CA ASP A 75 -7.76 1.02 -21.94
C ASP A 75 -7.12 0.23 -23.10
N LYS A 76 -5.91 0.62 -23.56
CA LYS A 76 -5.18 -0.14 -24.59
C LYS A 76 -4.73 -1.51 -24.09
N LEU A 77 -4.35 -1.61 -22.82
CA LEU A 77 -4.03 -2.93 -22.22
C LEU A 77 -5.27 -3.82 -22.20
N VAL A 78 -6.42 -3.28 -21.82
CA VAL A 78 -7.67 -4.03 -21.78
C VAL A 78 -8.11 -4.47 -23.18
N GLU A 79 -7.98 -3.62 -24.19
CA GLU A 79 -8.22 -3.98 -25.59
C GLU A 79 -7.33 -5.16 -26.02
N LEU A 80 -6.03 -5.13 -25.65
CA LEU A 80 -5.07 -6.19 -25.99
C LEU A 80 -5.29 -7.50 -25.23
N SER A 81 -5.94 -7.44 -24.05
CA SER A 81 -6.34 -8.64 -23.31
C SER A 81 -7.54 -9.37 -23.92
N GLY A 82 -8.17 -8.79 -24.94
CA GLY A 82 -9.36 -9.35 -25.56
C GLY A 82 -10.66 -9.08 -24.78
N MET A 83 -10.59 -8.34 -23.68
CA MET A 83 -11.77 -7.95 -22.92
C MET A 83 -12.47 -6.77 -23.58
N SER A 84 -13.80 -6.78 -23.59
CA SER A 84 -14.60 -5.69 -24.16
C SER A 84 -14.85 -4.60 -23.13
N MET A 85 -14.54 -3.35 -23.49
CA MET A 85 -14.77 -2.14 -22.67
C MET A 85 -16.02 -1.35 -23.09
N LYS A 86 -16.88 -1.93 -23.94
CA LYS A 86 -17.98 -1.17 -24.56
C LYS A 86 -18.91 -0.48 -23.56
N ASP A 87 -19.07 -1.05 -22.38
CA ASP A 87 -20.07 -0.60 -21.41
C ASP A 87 -19.49 0.18 -20.21
N ALA A 88 -18.19 0.10 -19.97
CA ALA A 88 -17.55 0.81 -18.85
C ALA A 88 -16.05 1.04 -19.11
N PRO A 89 -15.63 2.23 -19.55
CA PRO A 89 -14.23 2.55 -19.76
C PRO A 89 -13.45 2.56 -18.44
N THR A 90 -12.15 2.35 -18.55
CA THR A 90 -11.24 2.48 -17.40
C THR A 90 -11.36 3.86 -16.77
N GLN A 91 -11.42 3.89 -15.46
CA GLN A 91 -11.36 5.10 -14.67
C GLN A 91 -10.17 5.01 -13.72
N ILE A 92 -9.29 6.00 -13.73
CA ILE A 92 -8.15 6.09 -12.83
C ILE A 92 -8.00 7.56 -12.41
N SER A 93 -8.11 7.84 -11.11
CA SER A 93 -7.67 9.11 -10.53
C SER A 93 -6.18 8.99 -10.18
N PRO A 94 -5.29 9.72 -10.89
CA PRO A 94 -3.83 9.52 -10.78
C PRO A 94 -3.23 10.25 -9.55
N GLU A 95 -3.86 10.12 -8.40
CA GLU A 95 -3.45 10.76 -7.14
C GLU A 95 -3.55 9.77 -5.98
N VAL A 96 -2.80 10.01 -4.92
CA VAL A 96 -2.89 9.23 -3.67
C VAL A 96 -4.29 9.39 -3.08
N GLY A 97 -4.93 8.27 -2.74
CA GLY A 97 -6.34 8.20 -2.33
C GLY A 97 -7.33 8.16 -3.51
N GLY A 98 -6.87 8.43 -4.73
CA GLY A 98 -7.67 8.37 -5.95
C GLY A 98 -8.21 6.98 -6.23
N ALA A 99 -9.47 6.90 -6.66
CA ALA A 99 -10.13 5.64 -6.99
C ALA A 99 -9.74 5.17 -8.41
N PHE A 100 -9.82 3.87 -8.62
CA PHE A 100 -9.77 3.28 -9.94
C PHE A 100 -10.85 2.22 -10.15
N SER A 101 -11.25 2.06 -11.41
CA SER A 101 -12.16 1.03 -11.90
C SER A 101 -11.62 0.50 -13.23
N LEU A 102 -11.25 -0.75 -13.28
CA LEU A 102 -10.55 -1.40 -14.37
C LEU A 102 -11.38 -2.59 -14.89
N PHE A 103 -11.13 -3.00 -16.15
CA PHE A 103 -11.79 -4.16 -16.77
C PHE A 103 -13.31 -4.12 -16.63
N ALA A 104 -13.92 -3.03 -17.13
CA ALA A 104 -15.37 -2.81 -17.05
C ALA A 104 -15.94 -2.86 -15.63
N GLY A 105 -15.18 -2.43 -14.63
CA GLY A 105 -15.58 -2.42 -13.22
C GLY A 105 -15.37 -3.75 -12.49
N HIS A 106 -14.76 -4.73 -13.14
CA HIS A 106 -14.45 -6.01 -12.50
C HIS A 106 -13.42 -5.86 -11.36
N ILE A 107 -12.45 -4.98 -11.55
CA ILE A 107 -11.43 -4.61 -10.57
C ILE A 107 -11.66 -3.18 -10.12
N VAL A 108 -11.71 -2.96 -8.81
CA VAL A 108 -11.87 -1.63 -8.22
C VAL A 108 -10.91 -1.43 -7.06
N GLY A 109 -10.57 -0.17 -6.78
CA GLY A 109 -9.65 0.13 -5.68
C GLY A 109 -9.31 1.59 -5.52
N ARG A 110 -8.22 1.83 -4.76
CA ARG A 110 -7.63 3.16 -4.54
C ARG A 110 -6.13 3.08 -4.51
N HIS A 111 -5.49 4.12 -4.99
CA HIS A 111 -4.05 4.29 -4.83
C HIS A 111 -3.71 4.63 -3.38
N ILE A 112 -2.85 3.83 -2.74
CA ILE A 112 -2.32 4.09 -1.40
C ILE A 112 -1.04 4.92 -1.50
N GLU A 113 -0.18 4.58 -2.46
CA GLU A 113 1.07 5.30 -2.71
C GLU A 113 1.33 5.38 -4.21
N LEU A 114 1.77 6.54 -4.65
CA LEU A 114 2.24 6.78 -6.02
C LEU A 114 3.58 7.51 -5.95
N VAL A 115 4.65 6.83 -6.31
CA VAL A 115 5.98 7.43 -6.53
C VAL A 115 6.25 7.37 -8.03
N PRO A 116 6.20 8.51 -8.74
CA PRO A 116 6.30 8.54 -10.20
C PRO A 116 7.49 7.74 -10.74
N ASN A 117 7.21 6.86 -11.68
CA ASN A 117 8.16 5.99 -12.37
C ASN A 117 8.91 4.98 -11.48
N ARG A 118 8.50 4.80 -10.20
CA ARG A 118 9.20 3.95 -9.24
C ARG A 118 8.30 2.99 -8.47
N ARG A 119 7.13 3.45 -8.01
CA ARG A 119 6.28 2.61 -7.16
C ARG A 119 4.81 2.97 -7.29
N ILE A 120 3.98 1.94 -7.30
CA ILE A 120 2.52 2.04 -7.18
C ILE A 120 2.10 1.07 -6.08
N VAL A 121 1.31 1.53 -5.11
CA VAL A 121 0.68 0.68 -4.10
C VAL A 121 -0.82 0.93 -4.14
N GLN A 122 -1.58 -0.14 -4.20
CA GLN A 122 -3.04 -0.09 -4.35
C GLN A 122 -3.75 -0.92 -3.27
N ALA A 123 -4.81 -0.37 -2.67
CA ALA A 123 -5.87 -1.17 -2.11
C ALA A 123 -6.72 -1.67 -3.30
N TRP A 124 -6.67 -2.97 -3.55
CA TRP A 124 -7.16 -3.60 -4.77
C TRP A 124 -8.20 -4.68 -4.43
N ARG A 125 -9.22 -4.84 -5.23
CA ARG A 125 -10.19 -5.93 -5.05
C ARG A 125 -10.88 -6.32 -6.34
N VAL A 126 -11.27 -7.58 -6.43
CA VAL A 126 -12.29 -8.04 -7.39
C VAL A 126 -13.67 -7.67 -6.84
N VAL A 127 -14.53 -7.10 -7.68
CA VAL A 127 -15.84 -6.58 -7.25
C VAL A 127 -16.74 -7.64 -6.59
N VAL A 128 -16.58 -8.92 -6.97
CA VAL A 128 -17.36 -10.03 -6.42
C VAL A 128 -16.92 -10.49 -5.01
N TRP A 129 -15.79 -10.00 -4.50
CA TRP A 129 -15.39 -10.29 -3.12
C TRP A 129 -16.37 -9.65 -2.13
N ASN A 130 -16.41 -10.16 -0.91
CA ASN A 130 -17.25 -9.59 0.14
C ASN A 130 -16.99 -8.08 0.30
N PRO A 131 -18.03 -7.27 0.54
CA PRO A 131 -17.87 -5.83 0.75
C PRO A 131 -16.81 -5.52 1.83
N GLY A 132 -15.92 -4.57 1.55
CA GLY A 132 -14.87 -4.16 2.48
C GLY A 132 -13.60 -5.03 2.44
N VAL A 133 -13.59 -6.16 1.74
CA VAL A 133 -12.38 -6.97 1.55
C VAL A 133 -11.52 -6.36 0.46
N TYR A 134 -10.31 -5.95 0.83
CA TYR A 134 -9.28 -5.44 -0.07
C TYR A 134 -7.98 -6.18 0.16
N SER A 135 -7.19 -6.31 -0.89
CA SER A 135 -5.82 -6.76 -0.88
C SER A 135 -4.87 -5.60 -1.16
N ILE A 136 -3.58 -5.83 -1.01
CA ILE A 136 -2.53 -4.87 -1.34
C ILE A 136 -1.78 -5.38 -2.56
N ALA A 137 -1.87 -4.65 -3.65
CA ALA A 137 -1.05 -4.86 -4.85
C ALA A 137 0.04 -3.78 -4.91
N LYS A 138 1.30 -4.20 -4.91
CA LYS A 138 2.48 -3.33 -4.93
C LYS A 138 3.31 -3.61 -6.18
N PHE A 139 3.65 -2.55 -6.90
CA PHE A 139 4.49 -2.55 -8.08
C PHE A 139 5.72 -1.70 -7.81
N GLU A 140 6.90 -2.27 -7.90
CA GLU A 140 8.18 -1.54 -7.84
C GLU A 140 8.85 -1.61 -9.19
N LEU A 141 9.26 -0.45 -9.71
CA LEU A 141 9.88 -0.29 -11.01
C LEU A 141 11.34 0.10 -10.82
N ALA A 142 12.25 -0.75 -11.29
CA ALA A 142 13.68 -0.50 -11.29
C ALA A 142 14.21 -0.48 -12.72
N GLU A 143 15.15 0.41 -12.99
CA GLU A 143 15.87 0.42 -14.27
C GLU A 143 16.67 -0.89 -14.42
N GLN A 144 16.55 -1.52 -15.59
CA GLN A 144 17.36 -2.70 -15.94
C GLN A 144 17.84 -2.57 -17.39
N GLY A 145 19.08 -2.11 -17.53
CA GLY A 145 19.63 -1.76 -18.86
C GLY A 145 18.77 -0.69 -19.55
N PRO A 146 18.31 -0.90 -20.77
CA PRO A 146 17.41 0.03 -21.47
C PRO A 146 15.95 -0.11 -21.07
N GLY A 147 15.61 -1.07 -20.21
CA GLY A 147 14.25 -1.44 -19.85
C GLY A 147 13.95 -1.29 -18.36
N THR A 148 12.95 -2.03 -17.92
CA THR A 148 12.43 -1.99 -16.56
C THR A 148 12.29 -3.40 -16.01
N LYS A 149 12.83 -3.65 -14.82
CA LYS A 149 12.43 -4.75 -13.95
C LYS A 149 11.28 -4.28 -13.09
N LEU A 150 10.12 -4.89 -13.24
CA LEU A 150 8.98 -4.74 -12.38
C LEU A 150 9.00 -5.86 -11.34
N ILE A 151 8.94 -5.49 -10.06
CA ILE A 151 8.79 -6.39 -8.92
C ILE A 151 7.36 -6.20 -8.41
N PHE A 152 6.60 -7.27 -8.42
CA PHE A 152 5.19 -7.28 -8.03
C PHE A 152 4.95 -8.13 -6.81
N ASP A 153 4.33 -7.55 -5.80
CA ASP A 153 3.86 -8.26 -4.60
C ASP A 153 2.35 -8.04 -4.44
N HIS A 154 1.60 -9.12 -4.25
CA HIS A 154 0.17 -9.06 -3.96
C HIS A 154 -0.15 -9.92 -2.75
N SER A 155 -0.79 -9.33 -1.75
CA SER A 155 -1.08 -9.99 -0.48
C SER A 155 -2.41 -9.53 0.13
N GLY A 156 -2.95 -10.32 1.07
CA GLY A 156 -4.19 -9.99 1.78
C GLY A 156 -5.47 -10.24 0.98
N PHE A 157 -5.41 -10.98 -0.12
CA PHE A 157 -6.59 -11.45 -0.84
C PHE A 157 -7.21 -12.67 -0.14
N PRO A 158 -8.48 -13.03 -0.43
CA PRO A 158 -9.12 -14.20 0.15
C PRO A 158 -8.34 -15.50 -0.12
N GLU A 159 -8.26 -16.36 0.88
CA GLU A 159 -7.55 -17.64 0.85
C GLU A 159 -8.03 -18.53 -0.32
N GLY A 160 -7.13 -19.30 -0.91
CA GLY A 160 -7.38 -20.19 -2.04
C GLY A 160 -7.40 -19.51 -3.41
N LEU A 161 -7.14 -18.20 -3.48
CA LEU A 161 -7.19 -17.45 -4.73
C LEU A 161 -5.81 -17.20 -5.37
N ALA A 162 -4.70 -17.58 -4.72
CA ALA A 162 -3.37 -17.22 -5.18
C ALA A 162 -3.11 -17.59 -6.63
N GLN A 163 -3.36 -18.86 -7.02
CA GLN A 163 -3.13 -19.32 -8.39
C GLN A 163 -4.02 -18.59 -9.41
N HIS A 164 -5.31 -18.47 -9.12
CA HIS A 164 -6.25 -17.77 -10.00
C HIS A 164 -5.86 -16.31 -10.24
N LEU A 165 -5.45 -15.62 -9.17
CA LEU A 165 -4.99 -14.24 -9.28
C LEU A 165 -3.66 -14.13 -10.02
N ALA A 166 -2.70 -15.04 -9.77
CA ALA A 166 -1.43 -15.04 -10.49
C ALA A 166 -1.64 -15.25 -12.00
N ASP A 167 -2.50 -16.20 -12.38
CA ASP A 167 -2.86 -16.41 -13.79
C ASP A 167 -3.50 -15.15 -14.39
N GLY A 168 -4.41 -14.48 -13.64
CA GLY A 168 -5.02 -13.23 -14.06
C GLY A 168 -4.02 -12.08 -14.21
N TRP A 169 -3.05 -11.95 -13.30
CA TRP A 169 -1.97 -10.96 -13.42
C TRP A 169 -1.14 -11.21 -14.66
N LYS A 170 -0.75 -12.48 -14.90
CA LYS A 170 0.02 -12.84 -16.09
C LYS A 170 -0.73 -12.51 -17.37
N GLU A 171 -1.96 -13.02 -17.53
CA GLU A 171 -2.73 -12.94 -18.77
C GLU A 171 -3.17 -11.50 -19.10
N HIS A 172 -3.70 -10.79 -18.10
CA HIS A 172 -4.36 -9.50 -18.33
C HIS A 172 -3.45 -8.29 -18.09
N TYR A 173 -2.35 -8.45 -17.36
CA TYR A 173 -1.40 -7.35 -17.12
C TYR A 173 -0.05 -7.59 -17.79
N TRP A 174 0.67 -8.66 -17.48
CA TRP A 174 2.05 -8.80 -17.95
C TRP A 174 2.13 -9.05 -19.44
N ASP A 175 1.39 -10.02 -19.95
CA ASP A 175 1.38 -10.38 -21.40
C ASP A 175 0.84 -9.21 -22.24
N THR A 176 -0.09 -8.41 -21.72
CA THR A 176 -0.65 -7.25 -22.41
C THR A 176 0.27 -6.03 -22.35
N LEU A 177 0.93 -5.80 -21.18
CA LEU A 177 1.96 -4.76 -21.05
C LEU A 177 3.13 -5.04 -22.00
N GLU A 178 3.59 -6.28 -22.09
CA GLU A 178 4.67 -6.64 -23.01
C GLU A 178 4.32 -6.30 -24.46
N LYS A 179 3.11 -6.64 -24.91
CA LYS A 179 2.61 -6.31 -26.26
C LYS A 179 2.47 -4.81 -26.48
N TYR A 180 1.95 -4.08 -25.47
CA TYR A 180 1.71 -2.64 -25.58
C TYR A 180 3.01 -1.83 -25.59
N LEU A 181 4.02 -2.27 -24.86
CA LEU A 181 5.28 -1.57 -24.65
C LEU A 181 6.38 -1.96 -25.65
N ALA A 182 6.13 -2.97 -26.50
CA ALA A 182 7.08 -3.49 -27.50
C ALA A 182 7.51 -2.47 -28.58
#